data_d1ca6a757c0e0ce67571338148f69930
#
_entry.id   d1ca6a757c0e0ce67571338148f69930
#
_cell.length_a   1.000
_cell.length_b   1.000
_cell.length_c   1.000
_cell.angle_alpha   90.00
_cell.angle_beta   90.00
_cell.angle_gamma   90.00
#
_symmetry.space_group_name_H-M   'P 1'
#
loop_
_entity.id
_entity.type
_entity.pdbx_description
1 polymer ?
#
loop_
_entity_poly.entity_id
_entity_poly.type
_entity_poly.pdbx_seq_one_letter_code
_entity_poly.pdbx_strand_id
1 'polypeptide(L)'
;SLGQADLARGLLEVALDQVSAQAEIDSGLYSNPAIPGIVPTEMRQNLVHSDAEQVAITQSAAIPEAMLQAALSALQQVQFNKVLAARFIGAYLTEPDASAEFPMPKEELDWPDFSPDGKLILNLKSRMLYYADELYINGETIAQTHAILQDLADQGRIRIRHALAAPEDIQDLLLQWIDDGWIYYQG
;
A
#
# COMPACT_ATOMS: atom_id res chain seq x y z
N SER A 1 -14.48 -12.12 12.15
CA SER A 1 -14.71 -10.66 12.28
C SER A 1 -13.53 -10.03 12.99
N LEU A 2 -12.92 -9.02 12.38
CA LEU A 2 -11.87 -8.22 13.00
C LEU A 2 -12.43 -7.54 14.25
N GLY A 3 -11.75 -7.74 15.39
CA GLY A 3 -12.05 -7.00 16.60
C GLY A 3 -11.69 -5.51 16.46
N GLN A 4 -12.32 -4.63 17.25
CA GLN A 4 -12.01 -3.19 17.21
C GLN A 4 -10.54 -2.89 17.54
N ALA A 5 -9.93 -3.69 18.43
CA ALA A 5 -8.52 -3.53 18.78
C ALA A 5 -7.58 -3.88 17.61
N ASP A 6 -7.92 -4.91 16.85
CA ASP A 6 -7.14 -5.34 15.67
C ASP A 6 -7.25 -4.31 14.53
N LEU A 7 -8.45 -3.76 14.32
CA LEU A 7 -8.66 -2.66 13.38
C LEU A 7 -7.85 -1.42 13.75
N ALA A 8 -7.87 -1.03 15.03
CA ALA A 8 -7.11 0.14 15.48
C ALA A 8 -5.60 -0.05 15.33
N ARG A 9 -5.09 -1.24 15.66
CA ARG A 9 -3.68 -1.58 15.52
C ARG A 9 -3.25 -1.55 14.04
N GLY A 10 -3.98 -2.23 13.18
CA GLY A 10 -3.66 -2.28 11.75
C GLY A 10 -3.72 -0.89 11.09
N LEU A 11 -4.69 -0.05 11.44
CA LEU A 11 -4.76 1.33 10.97
C LEU A 11 -3.55 2.16 11.42
N LEU A 12 -3.06 1.95 12.65
CA LEU A 12 -1.85 2.61 13.14
C LEU A 12 -0.61 2.14 12.38
N GLU A 13 -0.48 0.85 12.10
CA GLU A 13 0.64 0.28 11.33
C GLU A 13 0.68 0.89 9.91
N VAL A 14 -0.43 0.90 9.19
CA VAL A 14 -0.51 1.52 7.84
C VAL A 14 -0.26 3.02 7.87
N ALA A 15 -0.75 3.73 8.90
CA ALA A 15 -0.48 5.16 9.05
C ALA A 15 1.01 5.44 9.31
N LEU A 16 1.68 4.61 10.08
CA LEU A 16 3.13 4.70 10.34
C LEU A 16 3.93 4.45 9.06
N ASP A 17 3.54 3.45 8.27
CA ASP A 17 4.20 3.13 6.99
C ASP A 17 4.08 4.30 6.01
N GLN A 18 2.92 4.94 5.90
CA GLN A 18 2.72 6.12 5.05
C GLN A 18 3.61 7.30 5.46
N VAL A 19 3.69 7.59 6.77
CA VAL A 19 4.55 8.66 7.28
C VAL A 19 6.02 8.32 7.06
N SER A 20 6.42 7.06 7.19
CA SER A 20 7.78 6.60 6.95
C SER A 20 8.17 6.72 5.48
N ALA A 21 7.31 6.28 4.57
CA ALA A 21 7.53 6.40 3.13
C ALA A 21 7.66 7.87 2.69
N GLN A 22 6.81 8.76 3.19
CA GLN A 22 6.89 10.19 2.90
C GLN A 22 8.19 10.81 3.44
N ALA A 23 8.61 10.43 4.64
CA ALA A 23 9.88 10.90 5.22
C ALA A 23 11.11 10.42 4.44
N GLU A 24 11.07 9.22 3.84
CA GLU A 24 12.13 8.72 2.96
C GLU A 24 12.21 9.50 1.65
N ILE A 25 11.07 9.82 1.04
CA ILE A 25 10.98 10.64 -0.18
C ILE A 25 11.53 12.05 0.09
N ASP A 26 11.11 12.68 1.18
CA ASP A 26 11.47 14.07 1.51
C ASP A 26 12.94 14.21 1.96
N SER A 27 13.52 13.17 2.59
CA SER A 27 14.86 13.25 3.18
C SER A 27 16.00 12.85 2.24
N GLY A 28 15.72 12.05 1.21
CA GLY A 28 16.74 11.53 0.28
C GLY A 28 17.87 10.73 0.96
N LEU A 29 17.73 10.37 2.23
CA LEU A 29 18.74 9.71 3.04
C LEU A 29 18.13 8.59 3.88
N TYR A 30 18.77 7.43 3.84
CA TYR A 30 18.52 6.36 4.80
C TYR A 30 18.75 6.86 6.23
N SER A 31 17.69 7.09 6.96
CA SER A 31 17.80 7.42 8.36
C SER A 31 18.15 6.17 9.16
N ASN A 32 19.15 6.31 10.02
CA ASN A 32 19.54 5.29 10.97
C ASN A 32 18.32 4.79 11.77
N PRO A 33 18.05 3.47 11.85
CA PRO A 33 16.77 2.90 12.27
C PRO A 33 16.43 3.01 13.77
N ALA A 34 17.15 3.78 14.56
CA ALA A 34 16.86 3.91 15.99
C ALA A 34 15.49 4.56 16.30
N ILE A 35 14.95 5.38 15.39
CA ILE A 35 13.60 5.94 15.48
C ILE A 35 13.05 6.04 14.05
N PRO A 36 12.24 5.07 13.59
CA PRO A 36 11.72 5.09 12.23
C PRO A 36 10.83 6.31 12.01
N GLY A 37 11.14 7.08 10.97
CA GLY A 37 10.29 7.95 10.18
C GLY A 37 9.36 8.99 10.82
N ILE A 38 9.11 8.93 12.11
CA ILE A 38 8.14 9.76 12.83
C ILE A 38 8.68 11.16 13.17
N VAL A 39 10.00 11.36 13.07
CA VAL A 39 10.62 12.64 13.42
C VAL A 39 10.75 13.51 12.17
N PRO A 40 10.03 14.65 12.07
CA PRO A 40 10.16 15.59 10.96
C PRO A 40 11.61 15.99 10.71
N THR A 41 11.97 16.24 9.45
CA THR A 41 13.34 16.60 9.03
C THR A 41 13.90 17.80 9.81
N GLU A 42 13.03 18.77 10.12
CA GLU A 42 13.36 19.95 10.94
C GLU A 42 13.75 19.59 12.37
N MET A 43 13.12 18.57 12.94
CA MET A 43 13.49 18.05 14.26
C MET A 43 14.82 17.29 14.24
N ARG A 44 15.12 16.55 13.16
CA ARG A 44 16.42 15.86 13.02
C ARG A 44 17.57 16.84 12.97
N GLN A 45 17.41 17.96 12.26
CA GLN A 45 18.42 19.02 12.21
C GLN A 45 18.62 19.65 13.59
N ASN A 46 17.56 19.86 14.35
CA ASN A 46 17.64 20.42 15.70
C ASN A 46 18.20 19.42 16.73
N LEU A 47 17.95 18.11 16.58
CA LEU A 47 18.51 17.09 17.47
C LEU A 47 20.02 16.87 17.30
N VAL A 48 20.54 17.11 16.10
CA VAL A 48 21.98 16.91 15.78
C VAL A 48 22.83 18.15 16.07
N HIS A 49 22.23 19.35 16.10
CA HIS A 49 23.00 20.61 16.18
C HIS A 49 22.74 21.49 17.39
N SER A 50 21.88 21.07 18.34
CA SER A 50 21.43 22.00 19.40
C SER A 50 22.12 21.91 20.75
N ASP A 51 23.17 21.10 20.89
CA ASP A 51 23.89 20.98 22.15
C ASP A 51 24.70 22.25 22.53
N ALA A 52 24.99 23.10 21.57
CA ALA A 52 25.82 24.29 21.80
C ALA A 52 25.06 25.50 22.36
N GLU A 53 23.72 25.55 22.26
CA GLU A 53 22.90 26.70 22.69
C GLU A 53 21.78 26.35 23.69
N GLN A 54 21.70 25.12 24.17
CA GLN A 54 20.67 24.76 25.14
C GLN A 54 20.98 25.34 26.51
N VAL A 55 20.05 26.14 27.01
CA VAL A 55 20.04 26.57 28.41
C VAL A 55 20.00 25.34 29.29
N ALA A 56 20.94 25.22 30.23
CA ALA A 56 21.05 24.10 31.15
C ALA A 56 19.68 23.83 31.81
N ILE A 57 19.16 22.61 31.61
CA ILE A 57 17.89 22.18 32.20
C ILE A 57 18.08 22.09 33.70
N THR A 58 17.42 22.95 34.45
CA THR A 58 17.47 22.97 35.92
C THR A 58 16.73 21.79 36.56
N GLN A 59 15.88 21.09 35.80
CA GLN A 59 15.12 19.91 36.21
C GLN A 59 15.36 18.78 35.20
N SER A 60 16.42 18.01 35.44
CA SER A 60 16.86 16.94 34.51
C SER A 60 15.87 15.81 34.28
N ALA A 61 14.84 15.68 35.12
CA ALA A 61 13.80 14.67 34.99
C ALA A 61 12.49 15.21 34.38
N ALA A 62 12.41 16.51 34.11
CA ALA A 62 11.24 17.10 33.45
C ALA A 62 11.35 16.96 31.93
N ILE A 63 10.26 16.47 31.29
CA ILE A 63 10.20 16.44 29.84
C ILE A 63 10.08 17.88 29.34
N PRO A 64 10.97 18.36 28.47
CA PRO A 64 10.88 19.70 27.92
C PRO A 64 9.58 19.92 27.12
N GLU A 65 8.94 21.06 27.33
CA GLU A 65 7.71 21.41 26.61
C GLU A 65 7.91 21.38 25.08
N ALA A 66 9.06 21.77 24.58
CA ALA A 66 9.40 21.70 23.16
C ALA A 66 9.35 20.26 22.60
N MET A 67 9.76 19.27 23.39
CA MET A 67 9.66 17.85 22.98
C MET A 67 8.20 17.38 22.94
N LEU A 68 7.38 17.81 23.90
CA LEU A 68 5.94 17.49 23.89
C LEU A 68 5.23 18.11 22.70
N GLN A 69 5.51 19.37 22.39
CA GLN A 69 4.93 20.07 21.22
C GLN A 69 5.37 19.41 19.92
N ALA A 70 6.62 19.01 19.82
CA ALA A 70 7.13 18.32 18.65
C ALA A 70 6.47 16.94 18.45
N ALA A 71 6.31 16.17 19.53
CA ALA A 71 5.60 14.89 19.47
C ALA A 71 4.12 15.08 19.07
N LEU A 72 3.45 16.08 19.61
CA LEU A 72 2.07 16.41 19.23
C LEU A 72 1.98 16.82 17.75
N SER A 73 2.91 17.61 17.25
CA SER A 73 2.95 18.03 15.85
C SER A 73 3.16 16.84 14.92
N ALA A 74 4.02 15.89 15.30
CA ALA A 74 4.22 14.65 14.55
C ALA A 74 2.93 13.80 14.51
N LEU A 75 2.23 13.66 15.62
CA LEU A 75 0.95 12.95 15.68
C LEU A 75 -0.13 13.60 14.82
N GLN A 76 -0.15 14.92 14.71
CA GLN A 76 -1.13 15.66 13.89
C GLN A 76 -0.92 15.49 12.39
N GLN A 77 0.26 15.03 11.95
CA GLN A 77 0.52 14.72 10.55
C GLN A 77 -0.16 13.41 10.11
N VAL A 78 -0.48 12.53 11.04
CA VAL A 78 -1.18 11.28 10.74
C VAL A 78 -2.67 11.56 10.53
N GLN A 79 -3.14 11.43 9.30
CA GLN A 79 -4.54 11.66 8.94
C GLN A 79 -5.33 10.34 8.96
N PHE A 80 -6.10 10.11 10.01
CA PHE A 80 -7.08 9.02 10.04
C PHE A 80 -8.32 9.42 9.24
N ASN A 81 -8.38 8.95 8.00
CA ASN A 81 -9.48 9.25 7.09
C ASN A 81 -10.00 7.97 6.40
N LYS A 82 -11.05 8.11 5.57
CA LYS A 82 -11.66 6.96 4.87
C LYS A 82 -10.70 6.28 3.89
N VAL A 83 -9.77 7.03 3.27
CA VAL A 83 -8.79 6.47 2.34
C VAL A 83 -7.82 5.56 3.07
N LEU A 84 -7.28 6.01 4.21
CA LEU A 84 -6.43 5.17 5.06
C LEU A 84 -7.15 3.90 5.52
N ALA A 85 -8.41 4.04 5.95
CA ALA A 85 -9.22 2.91 6.37
C ALA A 85 -9.49 1.94 5.21
N ALA A 86 -9.75 2.45 3.99
CA ALA A 86 -9.97 1.63 2.81
C ALA A 86 -8.69 0.88 2.42
N ARG A 87 -7.53 1.52 2.44
CA ARG A 87 -6.22 0.89 2.17
C ARG A 87 -5.93 -0.24 3.13
N PHE A 88 -6.09 0.01 4.44
CA PHE A 88 -5.92 -1.03 5.43
C PHE A 88 -6.88 -2.21 5.21
N ILE A 89 -8.18 -1.94 5.08
CA ILE A 89 -9.19 -2.98 4.89
C ILE A 89 -8.99 -3.70 3.54
N GLY A 90 -8.70 -2.96 2.48
CA GLY A 90 -8.46 -3.48 1.15
C GLY A 90 -7.28 -4.45 1.12
N ALA A 91 -6.12 -4.03 1.61
CA ALA A 91 -4.93 -4.88 1.69
C ALA A 91 -5.18 -6.10 2.59
N TYR A 92 -5.68 -5.89 3.80
CA TYR A 92 -5.91 -6.96 4.77
C TYR A 92 -6.91 -8.02 4.29
N LEU A 93 -8.04 -7.62 3.69
CA LEU A 93 -9.06 -8.56 3.23
C LEU A 93 -8.69 -9.27 1.93
N THR A 94 -7.78 -8.71 1.15
CA THR A 94 -7.29 -9.34 -0.08
C THR A 94 -6.03 -10.15 0.14
N GLU A 95 -5.31 -9.97 1.25
CA GLU A 95 -4.10 -10.74 1.56
C GLU A 95 -4.38 -12.24 1.46
N PRO A 96 -3.61 -12.97 0.65
CA PRO A 96 -3.79 -14.41 0.49
C PRO A 96 -3.35 -15.15 1.76
N ASP A 97 -3.83 -16.36 1.95
CA ASP A 97 -3.32 -17.24 2.99
C ASP A 97 -1.82 -17.45 2.80
N ALA A 98 -1.05 -17.48 3.90
CA ALA A 98 0.40 -17.66 3.86
C ALA A 98 0.86 -18.95 3.16
N SER A 99 -0.04 -19.94 3.01
CA SER A 99 0.18 -21.18 2.27
C SER A 99 -0.29 -21.11 0.82
N ALA A 100 -0.81 -19.98 0.36
CA ALA A 100 -1.31 -19.84 -1.00
C ALA A 100 -0.14 -19.85 -2.00
N GLU A 101 -0.08 -20.86 -2.83
CA GLU A 101 0.81 -20.92 -3.98
C GLU A 101 0.03 -20.56 -5.23
N PHE A 102 0.54 -19.62 -6.02
CA PHE A 102 -0.03 -19.24 -7.30
C PHE A 102 0.73 -19.95 -8.43
N PRO A 103 0.02 -20.68 -9.30
CA PRO A 103 0.66 -21.38 -10.42
C PRO A 103 1.09 -20.34 -11.46
N MET A 104 2.39 -20.15 -11.62
CA MET A 104 2.93 -19.34 -12.72
C MET A 104 2.73 -20.05 -14.07
N PRO A 105 2.49 -19.31 -15.15
CA PRO A 105 2.47 -19.89 -16.49
C PRO A 105 3.84 -20.52 -16.80
N LYS A 106 3.83 -21.58 -17.59
CA LYS A 106 5.08 -22.29 -18.00
C LYS A 106 5.87 -21.52 -19.04
N GLU A 107 5.20 -20.67 -19.78
CA GLU A 107 5.73 -19.85 -20.86
C GLU A 107 5.26 -18.42 -20.63
N GLU A 108 6.09 -17.46 -20.95
CA GLU A 108 5.73 -16.06 -20.98
C GLU A 108 4.67 -15.84 -22.05
N LEU A 109 3.55 -15.24 -21.70
CA LEU A 109 2.42 -15.00 -22.58
C LEU A 109 2.35 -13.51 -22.94
N ASP A 110 2.00 -13.22 -24.19
CA ASP A 110 1.76 -11.86 -24.67
C ASP A 110 0.40 -11.77 -25.37
N TRP A 111 -0.09 -10.55 -25.57
CA TRP A 111 -1.42 -10.29 -26.12
C TRP A 111 -1.73 -11.04 -27.44
N PRO A 112 -0.79 -11.19 -28.40
CA PRO A 112 -1.05 -11.96 -29.62
C PRO A 112 -1.36 -13.44 -29.39
N ASP A 113 -0.99 -13.99 -28.23
CA ASP A 113 -1.20 -15.40 -27.91
C ASP A 113 -2.64 -15.69 -27.46
N PHE A 114 -3.41 -14.64 -27.16
CA PHE A 114 -4.78 -14.77 -26.65
C PHE A 114 -5.83 -14.65 -27.76
N SER A 115 -6.77 -15.59 -27.79
CA SER A 115 -7.96 -15.44 -28.62
C SER A 115 -8.86 -14.30 -28.10
N PRO A 116 -9.36 -13.39 -28.95
CA PRO A 116 -10.27 -12.32 -28.55
C PRO A 116 -11.56 -12.80 -27.86
N ASP A 117 -11.98 -14.01 -28.15
CA ASP A 117 -13.18 -14.65 -27.55
C ASP A 117 -12.87 -15.32 -26.19
N GLY A 118 -11.60 -15.48 -25.86
CA GLY A 118 -11.15 -15.99 -24.58
C GLY A 118 -11.45 -15.04 -23.41
N LYS A 119 -11.08 -15.47 -22.23
CA LYS A 119 -11.29 -14.73 -20.98
C LYS A 119 -10.05 -14.75 -20.12
N LEU A 120 -9.86 -13.66 -19.37
CA LEU A 120 -9.03 -13.66 -18.17
C LEU A 120 -9.94 -13.94 -16.97
N ILE A 121 -9.51 -14.85 -16.11
CA ILE A 121 -10.26 -15.31 -14.95
C ILE A 121 -9.41 -15.09 -13.70
N LEU A 122 -9.99 -14.48 -12.67
CA LEU A 122 -9.37 -14.35 -11.37
C LEU A 122 -9.12 -15.72 -10.75
N ASN A 123 -7.90 -15.96 -10.29
CA ASN A 123 -7.57 -17.21 -9.59
C ASN A 123 -8.44 -17.35 -8.33
N LEU A 124 -8.91 -18.56 -8.04
CA LEU A 124 -9.75 -18.82 -6.87
C LEU A 124 -9.10 -18.47 -5.53
N LYS A 125 -7.77 -18.37 -5.49
CA LYS A 125 -6.99 -17.95 -4.31
C LYS A 125 -6.78 -16.44 -4.26
N SER A 126 -6.98 -15.74 -5.38
CA SER A 126 -6.88 -14.29 -5.47
C SER A 126 -8.16 -13.62 -4.98
N ARG A 127 -8.00 -12.49 -4.34
CA ARG A 127 -9.10 -11.62 -3.92
C ARG A 127 -8.86 -10.22 -4.41
N MET A 128 -9.91 -9.59 -4.91
CA MET A 128 -9.87 -8.21 -5.38
C MET A 128 -10.96 -7.40 -4.68
N LEU A 129 -10.62 -6.18 -4.31
CA LEU A 129 -11.54 -5.17 -3.80
C LEU A 129 -11.18 -3.83 -4.42
N TYR A 130 -12.08 -2.87 -4.41
CA TYR A 130 -11.80 -1.50 -4.82
C TYR A 130 -12.57 -0.49 -3.97
N TYR A 131 -12.01 0.70 -3.86
CA TYR A 131 -12.64 1.85 -3.21
C TYR A 131 -12.16 3.15 -3.86
N ALA A 132 -13.09 4.00 -4.30
CA ALA A 132 -12.79 5.21 -5.07
C ALA A 132 -11.88 4.90 -6.27
N ASP A 133 -10.70 5.50 -6.31
CA ASP A 133 -9.74 5.33 -7.41
C ASP A 133 -8.63 4.30 -7.11
N GLU A 134 -8.78 3.53 -6.05
CA GLU A 134 -7.82 2.51 -5.64
C GLU A 134 -8.41 1.10 -5.77
N LEU A 135 -7.57 0.16 -6.17
CA LEU A 135 -7.86 -1.26 -6.25
C LEU A 135 -6.88 -2.03 -5.37
N TYR A 136 -7.35 -3.09 -4.77
CA TYR A 136 -6.60 -3.96 -3.88
C TYR A 136 -6.66 -5.38 -4.41
N ILE A 137 -5.51 -6.03 -4.54
CA ILE A 137 -5.40 -7.43 -4.98
C ILE A 137 -4.30 -8.12 -4.19
N ASN A 138 -4.62 -9.25 -3.57
CA ASN A 138 -3.65 -10.10 -2.87
C ASN A 138 -2.75 -9.36 -1.87
N GLY A 139 -3.29 -8.38 -1.17
CA GLY A 139 -2.57 -7.55 -0.20
C GLY A 139 -1.91 -6.30 -0.80
N GLU A 140 -1.84 -6.19 -2.12
CA GLU A 140 -1.26 -5.05 -2.80
C GLU A 140 -2.29 -3.95 -3.08
N THR A 141 -1.81 -2.71 -3.10
CA THR A 141 -2.62 -1.52 -3.44
C THR A 141 -2.18 -0.97 -4.79
N ILE A 142 -3.11 -0.88 -5.72
CA ILE A 142 -2.92 -0.27 -7.03
C ILE A 142 -3.56 1.12 -7.01
N ALA A 143 -2.75 2.14 -7.23
CA ALA A 143 -3.15 3.56 -7.11
C ALA A 143 -4.08 4.04 -8.24
N GLN A 144 -4.35 3.20 -9.22
CA GLN A 144 -5.25 3.48 -10.33
C GLN A 144 -6.30 2.38 -10.43
N THR A 145 -7.54 2.77 -10.70
CA THR A 145 -8.56 1.81 -11.08
C THR A 145 -9.11 2.14 -12.45
N HIS A 146 -9.46 1.11 -13.22
CA HIS A 146 -10.11 1.21 -14.50
C HIS A 146 -11.37 0.34 -14.48
N ALA A 147 -12.39 0.71 -15.26
CA ALA A 147 -13.67 -0.01 -15.27
C ALA A 147 -13.49 -1.53 -15.49
N ILE A 148 -12.56 -1.92 -16.35
CA ILE A 148 -12.29 -3.34 -16.62
C ILE A 148 -11.71 -4.09 -15.41
N LEU A 149 -10.94 -3.42 -14.54
CA LEU A 149 -10.42 -4.01 -13.31
C LEU A 149 -11.53 -4.15 -12.25
N GLN A 150 -12.46 -3.19 -12.22
CA GLN A 150 -13.66 -3.30 -11.38
C GLN A 150 -14.55 -4.45 -11.87
N ASP A 151 -14.75 -4.59 -13.19
CA ASP A 151 -15.47 -5.71 -13.78
C ASP A 151 -14.81 -7.06 -13.42
N LEU A 152 -13.47 -7.12 -13.44
CA LEU A 152 -12.74 -8.32 -13.02
C LEU A 152 -12.95 -8.62 -11.53
N ALA A 153 -12.92 -7.61 -10.69
CA ALA A 153 -13.18 -7.77 -9.24
C ALA A 153 -14.61 -8.25 -8.97
N ASP A 154 -15.60 -7.64 -9.62
CA ASP A 154 -17.03 -7.94 -9.37
C ASP A 154 -17.47 -9.28 -9.98
N GLN A 155 -16.96 -9.64 -11.17
CA GLN A 155 -17.40 -10.80 -11.93
C GLN A 155 -16.44 -11.99 -11.87
N GLY A 156 -15.21 -11.77 -11.34
CA GLY A 156 -14.13 -12.76 -11.33
C GLY A 156 -13.57 -13.09 -12.73
N ARG A 157 -13.99 -12.37 -13.78
CA ARG A 157 -13.58 -12.63 -15.17
C ARG A 157 -13.85 -11.44 -16.08
N ILE A 158 -13.02 -11.30 -17.12
CA ILE A 158 -13.21 -10.34 -18.22
C ILE A 158 -12.92 -11.05 -19.55
N ARG A 159 -13.46 -10.52 -20.66
CA ARG A 159 -13.14 -11.02 -21.99
C ARG A 159 -11.86 -10.38 -22.52
N ILE A 160 -11.03 -11.14 -23.25
CA ILE A 160 -9.79 -10.66 -23.86
C ILE A 160 -10.02 -9.43 -24.72
N ARG A 161 -11.04 -9.38 -25.54
CA ARG A 161 -11.38 -8.22 -26.36
C ARG A 161 -11.59 -6.92 -25.57
N HIS A 162 -12.04 -7.02 -24.33
CA HIS A 162 -12.20 -5.84 -23.45
C HIS A 162 -10.86 -5.45 -22.82
N ALA A 163 -10.01 -6.43 -22.48
CA ALA A 163 -8.66 -6.19 -22.01
C ALA A 163 -7.81 -5.48 -23.08
N LEU A 164 -7.87 -5.95 -24.34
CA LEU A 164 -7.19 -5.34 -25.48
C LEU A 164 -7.67 -3.90 -25.81
N ALA A 165 -8.86 -3.52 -25.39
CA ALA A 165 -9.39 -2.17 -25.54
C ALA A 165 -9.04 -1.24 -24.39
N ALA A 166 -8.41 -1.75 -23.33
CA ALA A 166 -7.95 -0.96 -22.20
C ALA A 166 -6.67 -0.18 -22.53
N PRO A 167 -6.33 0.87 -21.77
CA PRO A 167 -5.05 1.55 -21.87
C PRO A 167 -3.85 0.58 -21.68
N GLU A 168 -2.71 0.92 -22.27
CA GLU A 168 -1.52 0.08 -22.30
C GLU A 168 -1.02 -0.27 -20.88
N ASP A 169 -1.01 0.70 -19.98
CA ASP A 169 -0.65 0.48 -18.55
C ASP A 169 -1.55 -0.54 -17.83
N ILE A 170 -2.82 -0.60 -18.20
CA ILE A 170 -3.76 -1.61 -17.69
C ILE A 170 -3.52 -2.97 -18.34
N GLN A 171 -3.16 -2.99 -19.62
CA GLN A 171 -2.80 -4.21 -20.33
C GLN A 171 -1.53 -4.82 -19.73
N ASP A 172 -0.50 -4.02 -19.48
CA ASP A 172 0.75 -4.46 -18.86
C ASP A 172 0.50 -5.01 -17.45
N LEU A 173 -0.34 -4.34 -16.66
CA LEU A 173 -0.74 -4.80 -15.34
C LEU A 173 -1.45 -6.17 -15.38
N LEU A 174 -2.32 -6.38 -16.36
CA LEU A 174 -3.01 -7.67 -16.53
C LEU A 174 -2.04 -8.78 -16.94
N LEU A 175 -1.05 -8.50 -17.82
CA LEU A 175 0.02 -9.45 -18.17
C LEU A 175 0.86 -9.81 -16.93
N GLN A 176 1.27 -8.81 -16.14
CA GLN A 176 1.97 -9.05 -14.89
C GLN A 176 1.18 -9.98 -13.97
N TRP A 177 -0.13 -9.77 -13.81
CA TRP A 177 -0.96 -10.64 -12.96
C TRP A 177 -1.14 -12.05 -13.52
N ILE A 178 -0.99 -12.24 -14.84
CA ILE A 178 -0.93 -13.58 -15.44
C ILE A 178 0.39 -14.25 -15.02
N ASP A 179 1.50 -13.55 -15.12
CA ASP A 179 2.83 -14.06 -14.75
C ASP A 179 2.90 -14.40 -13.26
N ASP A 180 2.28 -13.59 -12.42
CA ASP A 180 2.16 -13.82 -10.96
C ASP A 180 1.18 -14.96 -10.61
N GLY A 181 0.41 -15.47 -11.60
CA GLY A 181 -0.60 -16.50 -11.40
C GLY A 181 -1.87 -16.03 -10.68
N TRP A 182 -2.05 -14.71 -10.55
CA TRP A 182 -3.23 -14.13 -9.88
C TRP A 182 -4.48 -14.18 -10.74
N ILE A 183 -4.28 -14.13 -12.04
CA ILE A 183 -5.31 -14.39 -13.05
C ILE A 183 -4.77 -15.40 -14.06
N TYR A 184 -5.64 -16.04 -14.81
CA TYR A 184 -5.26 -16.99 -15.84
C TYR A 184 -6.13 -16.86 -17.09
N TYR A 185 -5.56 -17.23 -18.23
CA TYR A 185 -6.27 -17.25 -19.49
C TYR A 185 -7.05 -18.54 -19.68
N GLN A 186 -8.27 -18.41 -20.18
CA GLN A 186 -9.13 -19.49 -20.65
C GLN A 186 -9.59 -19.18 -22.08
N GLY A 187 -9.12 -19.96 -23.03
CA GLY A 187 -9.53 -19.95 -24.45
C GLY A 187 -10.86 -20.62 -24.69
#